data_d7a3771230d16d8754311dd657acc5a0
#
_entry.id   d7a3771230d16d8754311dd657acc5a0
#
_cell.length_a   1.000
_cell.length_b   1.000
_cell.length_c   1.000
_cell.angle_alpha   90.00
_cell.angle_beta   90.00
_cell.angle_gamma   90.00
#
_symmetry.space_group_name_H-M   'P 1'
#
loop_
_entity.id
_entity.type
_entity.pdbx_description
1 polymer ?
#
loop_
_entity_poly.entity_id
_entity_poly.type
_entity_poly.pdbx_seq_one_letter_code
_entity_poly.pdbx_strand_id
1 'polypeptide(L)'
;MKTISEEYRQVLIQTHKKYKGTWGNSGLRLWSNAFLGIMRFQKFNRVLDYGAGWGMVKDGLSKTHPHIEVIEYEPSRAEVAASPQPCEMVICHDVLEHVEPEYLDNVIADLKRVTLKWGHFSVSTKPAVARLSDGRNAHLIVENFEWWIMKLAPHFHIRRANHPNRNRVAGEFWVERKDELDLKAIELQKNSS
;
A
#
# COMPACT_ATOMS: atom_id res chain seq x y z
N MET A 1 -4.12 8.34 -14.76
CA MET A 1 -5.01 7.20 -14.43
C MET A 1 -5.77 7.59 -13.17
N LYS A 2 -7.09 7.37 -13.10
CA LYS A 2 -7.92 7.73 -11.93
C LYS A 2 -7.85 6.58 -10.92
N THR A 3 -7.47 6.88 -9.68
CA THR A 3 -7.28 5.89 -8.59
C THR A 3 -8.33 5.98 -7.49
N ILE A 4 -9.22 6.97 -7.57
CA ILE A 4 -10.28 7.25 -6.61
C ILE A 4 -11.39 8.09 -7.26
N SER A 5 -12.65 7.90 -6.88
CA SER A 5 -13.73 8.82 -7.26
C SER A 5 -13.68 10.10 -6.43
N GLU A 6 -14.24 11.20 -6.95
CA GLU A 6 -14.33 12.44 -6.17
C GLU A 6 -15.31 12.27 -5.00
N GLU A 7 -16.40 11.53 -5.21
CA GLU A 7 -17.36 11.22 -4.15
C GLU A 7 -16.68 10.49 -2.99
N TYR A 8 -15.92 9.44 -3.28
CA TYR A 8 -15.24 8.67 -2.24
C TYR A 8 -14.12 9.48 -1.57
N ARG A 9 -13.42 10.32 -2.32
CA ARG A 9 -12.43 11.22 -1.74
C ARG A 9 -13.07 12.12 -0.68
N GLN A 10 -14.28 12.65 -0.92
CA GLN A 10 -15.01 13.44 0.07
C GLN A 10 -15.44 12.60 1.28
N VAL A 11 -15.87 11.35 1.06
CA VAL A 11 -16.16 10.40 2.15
C VAL A 11 -14.92 10.16 3.02
N LEU A 12 -13.74 9.96 2.42
CA LEU A 12 -12.49 9.79 3.18
C LEU A 12 -12.14 11.04 4.00
N ILE A 13 -12.24 12.25 3.41
CA ILE A 13 -12.02 13.52 4.13
C ILE A 13 -12.92 13.62 5.36
N GLN A 14 -14.21 13.30 5.23
CA GLN A 14 -15.14 13.34 6.35
C GLN A 14 -14.87 12.23 7.37
N THR A 15 -14.46 11.04 6.91
CA THR A 15 -14.10 9.94 7.78
C THR A 15 -12.85 10.27 8.61
N HIS A 16 -11.83 10.83 7.99
CA HIS A 16 -10.65 11.32 8.72
C HIS A 16 -11.01 12.38 9.78
N LYS A 17 -11.89 13.34 9.44
CA LYS A 17 -12.39 14.33 10.41
C LYS A 17 -13.15 13.68 11.58
N LYS A 18 -13.98 12.68 11.30
CA LYS A 18 -14.79 11.95 12.29
C LYS A 18 -13.90 11.22 13.31
N TYR A 19 -12.84 10.58 12.86
CA TYR A 19 -12.00 9.72 13.68
C TYR A 19 -10.68 10.36 14.15
N LYS A 20 -10.47 11.64 13.91
CA LYS A 20 -9.32 12.48 14.35
C LYS A 20 -8.13 11.70 14.93
N GLY A 21 -7.23 11.24 14.06
CA GLY A 21 -5.96 10.61 14.48
C GLY A 21 -6.07 9.18 15.04
N THR A 22 -7.26 8.55 15.03
CA THR A 22 -7.43 7.16 15.46
C THR A 22 -7.61 6.19 14.29
N TRP A 23 -8.00 6.66 13.10
CA TRP A 23 -8.12 5.90 11.87
C TRP A 23 -7.01 6.31 10.88
N GLY A 24 -6.44 5.35 10.16
CA GLY A 24 -5.29 5.60 9.27
C GLY A 24 -3.95 5.69 10.00
N ASN A 25 -3.83 5.04 11.17
CA ASN A 25 -2.62 5.05 12.02
C ASN A 25 -1.85 3.73 12.01
N SER A 26 -2.23 2.77 11.18
CA SER A 26 -1.67 1.41 11.19
C SER A 26 -0.19 1.34 10.77
N GLY A 27 0.29 2.32 10.05
CA GLY A 27 1.67 2.37 9.55
C GLY A 27 2.76 2.27 10.61
N LEU A 28 2.51 2.68 11.86
CA LEU A 28 3.50 2.62 12.94
C LEU A 28 3.85 1.19 13.42
N ARG A 29 2.98 0.20 13.20
CA ARG A 29 3.19 -1.17 13.67
C ARG A 29 4.10 -2.00 12.75
N LEU A 30 4.39 -1.51 11.56
CA LEU A 30 5.04 -2.27 10.49
C LEU A 30 6.55 -2.01 10.35
N TRP A 31 7.14 -1.24 11.28
CA TRP A 31 8.58 -1.00 11.35
C TRP A 31 9.28 -2.26 11.85
N SER A 32 9.27 -3.27 11.00
CA SER A 32 10.02 -4.48 11.30
C SER A 32 11.51 -4.21 11.06
N ASN A 33 12.35 -4.91 11.83
CA ASN A 33 13.79 -5.00 11.53
C ASN A 33 14.04 -5.40 10.05
N ALA A 34 13.07 -6.07 9.40
CA ALA A 34 13.11 -6.44 8.00
C ALA A 34 13.04 -5.22 7.07
N PHE A 35 12.14 -4.26 7.31
CA PHE A 35 12.04 -3.03 6.52
C PHE A 35 13.35 -2.23 6.62
N LEU A 36 13.79 -1.93 7.84
CA LEU A 36 15.03 -1.19 8.06
C LEU A 36 16.26 -1.97 7.55
N GLY A 37 16.23 -3.30 7.63
CA GLY A 37 17.25 -4.18 7.07
C GLY A 37 17.36 -4.05 5.56
N ILE A 38 16.23 -4.03 4.84
CA ILE A 38 16.20 -3.83 3.38
C ILE A 38 16.65 -2.41 3.03
N MET A 39 16.16 -1.38 3.71
CA MET A 39 16.59 0.01 3.47
C MET A 39 18.12 0.13 3.58
N ARG A 40 18.70 -0.43 4.64
CA ARG A 40 20.15 -0.42 4.87
C ARG A 40 20.92 -1.25 3.86
N PHE A 41 20.49 -2.49 3.59
CA PHE A 41 21.15 -3.41 2.66
C PHE A 41 21.16 -2.84 1.23
N GLN A 42 20.04 -2.31 0.79
CA GLN A 42 19.88 -1.69 -0.54
C GLN A 42 20.42 -0.26 -0.60
N LYS A 43 20.84 0.31 0.54
CA LYS A 43 21.29 1.71 0.67
C LYS A 43 20.22 2.72 0.24
N PHE A 44 18.95 2.41 0.47
CA PHE A 44 17.85 3.33 0.22
C PHE A 44 17.75 4.34 1.35
N ASN A 45 17.58 5.61 1.00
CA ASN A 45 17.38 6.71 1.93
C ASN A 45 16.03 7.43 1.73
N ARG A 46 15.19 6.91 0.83
CA ARG A 46 13.86 7.42 0.53
C ARG A 46 12.83 6.31 0.49
N VAL A 47 11.62 6.61 0.99
CA VAL A 47 10.48 5.71 0.94
C VAL A 47 9.22 6.51 0.59
N LEU A 48 8.40 5.98 -0.33
CA LEU A 48 7.06 6.49 -0.60
C LEU A 48 6.07 5.76 0.29
N ASP A 49 5.34 6.50 1.12
CA ASP A 49 4.19 6.05 1.89
C ASP A 49 2.91 6.29 1.07
N TYR A 50 2.43 5.23 0.41
CA TYR A 50 1.28 5.27 -0.47
C TYR A 50 0.01 4.97 0.33
N GLY A 51 -0.83 5.97 0.52
CA GLY A 51 -1.95 5.95 1.45
C GLY A 51 -1.51 6.32 2.87
N ALA A 52 -0.78 7.43 2.99
CA ALA A 52 -0.10 7.86 4.23
C ALA A 52 -1.04 8.20 5.39
N GLY A 53 -2.35 8.28 5.16
CA GLY A 53 -3.33 8.65 6.19
C GLY A 53 -2.92 9.95 6.90
N TRP A 54 -2.70 9.86 8.21
CA TRP A 54 -2.27 11.01 9.04
C TRP A 54 -0.76 11.28 9.04
N GLY A 55 0.05 10.55 8.28
CA GLY A 55 1.50 10.76 8.20
C GLY A 55 2.29 10.14 9.35
N MET A 56 1.74 9.13 10.02
CA MET A 56 2.36 8.51 11.21
C MET A 56 3.70 7.83 10.90
N VAL A 57 3.88 7.34 9.67
CA VAL A 57 5.16 6.77 9.23
C VAL A 57 6.23 7.84 9.20
N LYS A 58 5.94 8.98 8.58
CA LYS A 58 6.86 10.11 8.51
C LYS A 58 7.22 10.62 9.90
N ASP A 59 6.21 10.82 10.76
CA ASP A 59 6.41 11.29 12.14
C ASP A 59 7.29 10.33 12.95
N GLY A 60 7.11 9.05 12.79
CA GLY A 60 7.90 8.04 13.47
C GLY A 60 9.34 7.97 12.94
N LEU A 61 9.54 7.87 11.57
CA LEU A 61 10.89 7.78 10.99
C LEU A 61 11.71 9.04 11.23
N SER A 62 11.11 10.21 11.14
CA SER A 62 11.83 11.45 11.41
C SER A 62 12.48 11.50 12.81
N LYS A 63 11.87 10.83 13.79
CA LYS A 63 12.39 10.74 15.17
C LYS A 63 13.44 9.66 15.36
N THR A 64 13.29 8.53 14.68
CA THR A 64 14.12 7.33 14.93
C THR A 64 15.19 7.10 13.86
N HIS A 65 14.92 7.49 12.61
CA HIS A 65 15.78 7.30 11.44
C HIS A 65 15.75 8.54 10.54
N PRO A 66 16.22 9.72 11.02
CA PRO A 66 16.09 11.00 10.32
C PRO A 66 16.82 11.06 8.97
N HIS A 67 17.67 10.09 8.67
CA HIS A 67 18.34 9.95 7.38
C HIS A 67 17.46 9.32 6.30
N ILE A 68 16.26 8.81 6.66
CA ILE A 68 15.27 8.27 5.72
C ILE A 68 14.23 9.34 5.42
N GLU A 69 14.20 9.82 4.17
CA GLU A 69 13.18 10.72 3.68
C GLU A 69 11.87 9.96 3.42
N VAL A 70 10.77 10.40 4.03
CA VAL A 70 9.43 9.84 3.77
C VAL A 70 8.65 10.81 2.88
N ILE A 71 8.31 10.33 1.68
CA ILE A 71 7.41 11.00 0.74
C ILE A 71 6.01 10.45 1.00
N GLU A 72 5.04 11.33 1.22
CA GLU A 72 3.67 10.94 1.48
C GLU A 72 2.79 11.08 0.23
N TYR A 73 1.88 10.14 0.03
CA TYR A 73 0.76 10.26 -0.87
C TYR A 73 -0.53 9.85 -0.16
N GLU A 74 -1.49 10.75 -0.09
CA GLU A 74 -2.80 10.52 0.51
C GLU A 74 -3.86 11.37 -0.23
N PRO A 75 -4.77 10.75 -1.01
CA PRO A 75 -5.71 11.52 -1.83
C PRO A 75 -6.72 12.35 -1.03
N SER A 76 -6.95 12.04 0.25
CA SER A 76 -7.84 12.82 1.13
C SER A 76 -7.18 14.03 1.78
N ARG A 77 -5.83 14.18 1.66
CA ARG A 77 -5.06 15.30 2.22
C ARG A 77 -4.50 16.16 1.08
N ALA A 78 -5.04 17.38 0.94
CA ALA A 78 -4.73 18.27 -0.20
C ALA A 78 -3.22 18.54 -0.38
N GLU A 79 -2.47 18.62 0.72
CA GLU A 79 -1.04 18.91 0.73
C GLU A 79 -0.16 17.78 0.14
N VAL A 80 -0.67 16.55 0.11
CA VAL A 80 0.05 15.35 -0.38
C VAL A 80 -0.79 14.51 -1.37
N ALA A 81 -1.87 15.09 -1.92
CA ALA A 81 -2.78 14.43 -2.87
C ALA A 81 -2.25 14.38 -4.31
N ALA A 82 -1.18 15.11 -4.62
CA ALA A 82 -0.60 15.09 -5.96
C ALA A 82 -0.07 13.69 -6.30
N SER A 83 -0.22 13.27 -7.58
CA SER A 83 0.29 11.98 -8.05
C SER A 83 1.75 11.79 -7.67
N PRO A 84 2.09 10.71 -6.95
CA PRO A 84 3.43 10.54 -6.41
C PRO A 84 4.44 10.21 -7.51
N GLN A 85 5.68 10.66 -7.29
CA GLN A 85 6.81 10.30 -8.14
C GLN A 85 7.31 8.88 -7.79
N PRO A 86 7.92 8.17 -8.74
CA PRO A 86 8.51 6.86 -8.48
C PRO A 86 9.58 6.89 -7.38
N CYS A 87 9.61 5.84 -6.55
CA CYS A 87 10.56 5.67 -5.47
C CYS A 87 11.11 4.25 -5.45
N GLU A 88 12.36 4.07 -5.02
CA GLU A 88 12.99 2.75 -4.95
C GLU A 88 12.32 1.82 -3.94
N MET A 89 11.81 2.38 -2.85
CA MET A 89 11.03 1.68 -1.83
C MET A 89 9.64 2.31 -1.70
N VAL A 90 8.60 1.49 -1.75
CA VAL A 90 7.21 1.91 -1.56
C VAL A 90 6.59 1.08 -0.45
N ILE A 91 5.90 1.74 0.46
CA ILE A 91 5.03 1.06 1.44
C ILE A 91 3.58 1.41 1.12
N CYS A 92 2.69 0.42 1.28
CA CYS A 92 1.24 0.58 1.11
C CYS A 92 0.55 -0.30 2.17
N HIS A 93 0.27 0.31 3.31
CA HIS A 93 -0.14 -0.42 4.51
C HIS A 93 -1.58 -0.14 4.87
N ASP A 94 -2.43 -1.19 4.85
CA ASP A 94 -3.86 -1.11 5.16
C ASP A 94 -4.54 -0.04 4.28
N VAL A 95 -4.36 -0.14 2.96
CA VAL A 95 -4.86 0.80 1.95
C VAL A 95 -5.71 0.10 0.91
N LEU A 96 -5.24 -1.03 0.35
CA LEU A 96 -5.86 -1.66 -0.82
C LEU A 96 -7.29 -2.16 -0.51
N GLU A 97 -7.55 -2.62 0.71
CA GLU A 97 -8.88 -3.02 1.16
C GLU A 97 -9.87 -1.85 1.30
N HIS A 98 -9.34 -0.62 1.39
CA HIS A 98 -10.15 0.60 1.45
C HIS A 98 -10.46 1.20 0.07
N VAL A 99 -9.82 0.70 -0.98
CA VAL A 99 -10.04 1.21 -2.35
C VAL A 99 -11.42 0.81 -2.86
N GLU A 100 -12.07 1.69 -3.62
CA GLU A 100 -13.28 1.33 -4.35
C GLU A 100 -12.97 0.18 -5.32
N PRO A 101 -13.77 -0.91 -5.36
CA PRO A 101 -13.47 -2.11 -6.16
C PRO A 101 -13.18 -1.81 -7.63
N GLU A 102 -13.90 -0.86 -8.23
CA GLU A 102 -13.73 -0.42 -9.62
C GLU A 102 -12.41 0.32 -9.91
N TYR A 103 -11.74 0.82 -8.89
CA TYR A 103 -10.44 1.50 -9.03
C TYR A 103 -9.25 0.64 -8.58
N LEU A 104 -9.48 -0.57 -8.04
CA LEU A 104 -8.41 -1.39 -7.49
C LEU A 104 -7.31 -1.69 -8.53
N ASP A 105 -7.69 -2.09 -9.74
CA ASP A 105 -6.71 -2.41 -10.78
C ASP A 105 -5.90 -1.16 -11.21
N ASN A 106 -6.52 0.01 -11.20
CA ASN A 106 -5.83 1.29 -11.42
C ASN A 106 -4.84 1.60 -10.29
N VAL A 107 -5.23 1.37 -9.03
CA VAL A 107 -4.35 1.58 -7.87
C VAL A 107 -3.16 0.63 -7.90
N ILE A 108 -3.36 -0.65 -8.23
CA ILE A 108 -2.27 -1.62 -8.35
C ILE A 108 -1.33 -1.25 -9.51
N ALA A 109 -1.87 -0.79 -10.65
CA ALA A 109 -1.07 -0.30 -11.77
C ALA A 109 -0.27 0.96 -11.38
N ASP A 110 -0.85 1.86 -10.59
CA ASP A 110 -0.15 3.04 -10.08
C ASP A 110 0.94 2.66 -9.08
N LEU A 111 0.67 1.72 -8.16
CA LEU A 111 1.68 1.14 -7.27
C LEU A 111 2.85 0.54 -8.07
N LYS A 112 2.56 -0.21 -9.15
CA LYS A 112 3.62 -0.71 -10.05
C LYS A 112 4.42 0.43 -10.68
N ARG A 113 3.75 1.49 -11.15
CA ARG A 113 4.39 2.65 -11.74
C ARG A 113 5.36 3.33 -10.77
N VAL A 114 4.94 3.51 -9.52
CA VAL A 114 5.73 4.25 -8.51
C VAL A 114 6.77 3.38 -7.81
N THR A 115 6.64 2.06 -7.80
CA THR A 115 7.62 1.15 -7.21
C THR A 115 8.76 0.90 -8.19
N LEU A 116 9.94 1.46 -7.97
CA LEU A 116 11.09 1.23 -8.84
C LEU A 116 11.80 -0.10 -8.56
N LYS A 117 11.86 -0.53 -7.29
CA LYS A 117 12.53 -1.78 -6.89
C LYS A 117 11.68 -2.59 -5.93
N TRP A 118 11.52 -2.14 -4.69
CA TRP A 118 10.87 -2.90 -3.62
C TRP A 118 9.58 -2.27 -3.14
N GLY A 119 8.62 -3.12 -2.80
CA GLY A 119 7.40 -2.74 -2.11
C GLY A 119 7.18 -3.58 -0.85
N HIS A 120 6.61 -2.96 0.17
CA HIS A 120 6.08 -3.65 1.34
C HIS A 120 4.61 -3.25 1.52
N PHE A 121 3.71 -4.20 1.27
CA PHE A 121 2.27 -3.97 1.29
C PHE A 121 1.62 -4.78 2.40
N SER A 122 0.58 -4.24 3.01
CA SER A 122 -0.29 -5.02 3.89
C SER A 122 -1.75 -4.82 3.55
N VAL A 123 -2.56 -5.85 3.76
CA VAL A 123 -4.00 -5.83 3.52
C VAL A 123 -4.73 -6.58 4.63
N SER A 124 -5.87 -6.08 5.06
CA SER A 124 -6.77 -6.82 5.92
C SER A 124 -7.66 -7.75 5.09
N THR A 125 -7.87 -8.97 5.58
CA THR A 125 -8.77 -9.96 4.96
C THR A 125 -10.12 -10.06 5.69
N LYS A 126 -10.40 -9.12 6.59
CA LYS A 126 -11.61 -9.10 7.44
C LYS A 126 -12.30 -7.74 7.31
N PRO A 127 -13.62 -7.69 7.54
CA PRO A 127 -14.32 -6.41 7.64
C PRO A 127 -13.69 -5.51 8.71
N ALA A 128 -13.65 -4.20 8.45
CA ALA A 128 -13.22 -3.22 9.42
C ALA A 128 -14.20 -3.10 10.60
N VAL A 129 -13.68 -2.76 11.76
CA VAL A 129 -14.51 -2.30 12.89
C VAL A 129 -15.06 -0.90 12.59
N ALA A 130 -14.26 -0.07 11.93
CA ALA A 130 -14.63 1.30 11.57
C ALA A 130 -15.64 1.34 10.41
N ARG A 131 -16.49 2.38 10.43
CA ARG A 131 -17.39 2.71 9.33
C ARG A 131 -17.04 4.07 8.75
N LEU A 132 -17.11 4.18 7.44
CA LEU A 132 -16.97 5.42 6.72
C LEU A 132 -18.03 6.45 7.17
N SER A 133 -17.85 7.70 6.78
CA SER A 133 -18.83 8.78 7.10
C SER A 133 -20.20 8.55 6.48
N ASP A 134 -20.27 7.81 5.37
CA ASP A 134 -21.51 7.42 4.68
C ASP A 134 -22.15 6.13 5.21
N GLY A 135 -21.57 5.52 6.26
CA GLY A 135 -22.09 4.31 6.91
C GLY A 135 -21.59 2.98 6.35
N ARG A 136 -20.92 2.95 5.18
CA ARG A 136 -20.32 1.73 4.65
C ARG A 136 -19.23 1.20 5.58
N ASN A 137 -18.92 -0.11 5.48
CA ASN A 137 -17.72 -0.66 6.13
C ASN A 137 -16.48 0.01 5.54
N ALA A 138 -15.48 0.34 6.38
CA ALA A 138 -14.28 1.00 5.88
C ALA A 138 -13.45 0.09 4.96
N HIS A 139 -13.49 -1.25 5.13
CA HIS A 139 -12.94 -2.17 4.14
C HIS A 139 -14.01 -2.41 3.05
N LEU A 140 -13.83 -1.77 1.90
CA LEU A 140 -14.72 -1.92 0.74
C LEU A 140 -14.46 -3.25 0.01
N ILE A 141 -13.24 -3.79 0.14
CA ILE A 141 -12.83 -5.07 -0.43
C ILE A 141 -12.47 -6.01 0.72
N VAL A 142 -13.26 -7.09 0.89
CA VAL A 142 -13.03 -8.11 1.90
C VAL A 142 -12.85 -9.44 1.19
N GLU A 143 -11.59 -9.76 0.91
CA GLU A 143 -11.21 -10.94 0.16
C GLU A 143 -10.16 -11.75 0.95
N ASN A 144 -10.01 -13.04 0.62
CA ASN A 144 -9.00 -13.89 1.25
C ASN A 144 -7.59 -13.53 0.79
N PHE A 145 -6.60 -14.07 1.49
CA PHE A 145 -5.20 -13.74 1.27
C PHE A 145 -4.70 -14.22 -0.11
N GLU A 146 -5.17 -15.38 -0.56
CA GLU A 146 -4.84 -15.97 -1.87
C GLU A 146 -5.35 -15.09 -3.01
N TRP A 147 -6.53 -14.51 -2.86
CA TRP A 147 -7.07 -13.56 -3.84
C TRP A 147 -6.16 -12.33 -3.98
N TRP A 148 -5.64 -11.80 -2.87
CA TRP A 148 -4.68 -10.69 -2.92
C TRP A 148 -3.35 -11.09 -3.58
N ILE A 149 -2.85 -12.32 -3.33
CA ILE A 149 -1.70 -12.86 -4.07
C ILE A 149 -1.97 -12.83 -5.57
N MET A 150 -3.12 -13.34 -6.00
CA MET A 150 -3.49 -13.38 -7.42
C MET A 150 -3.63 -11.98 -8.04
N LYS A 151 -4.09 -10.99 -7.29
CA LYS A 151 -4.17 -9.58 -7.75
C LYS A 151 -2.79 -8.92 -7.90
N LEU A 152 -1.87 -9.19 -7.00
CA LEU A 152 -0.54 -8.56 -7.01
C LEU A 152 0.47 -9.29 -7.93
N ALA A 153 0.36 -10.60 -8.06
CA ALA A 153 1.32 -11.43 -8.80
C ALA A 153 1.50 -11.05 -10.29
N PRO A 154 0.51 -10.55 -11.04
CA PRO A 154 0.73 -10.07 -12.40
C PRO A 154 1.68 -8.86 -12.50
N HIS A 155 1.76 -8.05 -11.44
CA HIS A 155 2.48 -6.78 -11.42
C HIS A 155 3.82 -6.86 -10.71
N PHE A 156 3.97 -7.81 -9.77
CA PHE A 156 5.11 -7.90 -8.86
C PHE A 156 5.59 -9.35 -8.72
N HIS A 157 6.89 -9.52 -8.47
CA HIS A 157 7.44 -10.75 -7.91
C HIS A 157 7.18 -10.75 -6.41
N ILE A 158 6.36 -11.65 -5.91
CA ILE A 158 6.11 -11.79 -4.47
C ILE A 158 7.28 -12.57 -3.87
N ARG A 159 8.20 -11.86 -3.20
CA ARG A 159 9.40 -12.43 -2.58
C ARG A 159 9.11 -13.09 -1.24
N ARG A 160 8.13 -12.56 -0.53
CA ARG A 160 7.63 -13.12 0.73
C ARG A 160 6.17 -12.74 0.92
N ALA A 161 5.38 -13.70 1.38
CA ALA A 161 4.00 -13.50 1.77
C ALA A 161 3.80 -14.07 3.18
N ASN A 162 3.29 -13.25 4.10
CA ASN A 162 3.00 -13.63 5.46
C ASN A 162 1.48 -13.64 5.66
N HIS A 163 0.90 -14.81 5.84
CA HIS A 163 -0.53 -14.98 6.11
C HIS A 163 -0.97 -14.26 7.39
N PRO A 164 -2.20 -13.72 7.41
CA PRO A 164 -2.85 -13.33 8.67
C PRO A 164 -2.93 -14.52 9.61
N ASN A 165 -2.73 -14.31 10.89
CA ASN A 165 -2.87 -15.32 11.92
C ASN A 165 -3.46 -14.71 13.21
N ARG A 166 -3.55 -15.48 14.31
CA ARG A 166 -4.14 -14.99 15.58
C ARG A 166 -3.45 -13.73 16.13
N ASN A 167 -2.16 -13.55 15.85
CA ASN A 167 -1.36 -12.43 16.33
C ASN A 167 -1.18 -11.32 15.27
N ARG A 168 -1.62 -11.56 14.02
CA ARG A 168 -1.47 -10.67 12.88
C ARG A 168 -2.79 -10.61 12.11
N VAL A 169 -3.43 -9.46 12.11
CA VAL A 169 -4.74 -9.25 11.47
C VAL A 169 -4.59 -9.08 9.96
N ALA A 170 -3.52 -8.43 9.53
CA ALA A 170 -3.22 -8.17 8.12
C ALA A 170 -2.28 -9.22 7.52
N GLY A 171 -2.50 -9.55 6.27
CA GLY A 171 -1.52 -10.21 5.42
C GLY A 171 -0.47 -9.22 4.96
N GLU A 172 0.77 -9.65 4.83
CA GLU A 172 1.89 -8.81 4.40
C GLU A 172 2.58 -9.39 3.18
N PHE A 173 3.00 -8.51 2.27
CA PHE A 173 3.70 -8.86 1.04
C PHE A 173 4.99 -8.05 0.93
N TRP A 174 6.11 -8.74 0.77
CA TRP A 174 7.33 -8.17 0.25
C TRP A 174 7.38 -8.44 -1.23
N VAL A 175 7.41 -7.37 -2.02
CA VAL A 175 7.31 -7.46 -3.46
C VAL A 175 8.50 -6.75 -4.12
N GLU A 176 8.85 -7.23 -5.30
CA GLU A 176 9.80 -6.60 -6.20
C GLU A 176 9.11 -6.31 -7.52
N ARG A 177 9.36 -5.16 -8.11
CA ARG A 177 8.75 -4.79 -9.39
C ARG A 177 9.10 -5.80 -10.48
N LYS A 178 8.12 -6.25 -11.24
CA LYS A 178 8.34 -6.97 -12.51
C LYS A 178 8.66 -5.99 -13.62
N ASP A 179 9.78 -6.21 -14.30
CA ASP A 179 10.14 -5.46 -15.49
C ASP A 179 9.40 -5.99 -16.73
N GLU A 180 9.36 -5.20 -17.80
CA GLU A 180 8.70 -5.62 -19.04
C GLU A 180 9.33 -6.87 -19.68
N LEU A 181 10.63 -7.08 -19.48
CA LEU A 181 11.33 -8.28 -19.94
C LEU A 181 10.85 -9.55 -19.24
N ASP A 182 10.55 -9.47 -17.93
CA ASP A 182 9.99 -10.59 -17.17
C ASP A 182 8.60 -10.99 -17.68
N LEU A 183 7.77 -10.00 -18.03
CA LEU A 183 6.43 -10.23 -18.56
C LEU A 183 6.47 -10.88 -19.94
N LYS A 184 7.36 -10.44 -20.83
CA LYS A 184 7.57 -11.04 -22.17
C LYS A 184 8.08 -12.48 -22.07
N ALA A 185 8.98 -12.78 -21.13
CA ALA A 185 9.46 -14.14 -20.91
C ALA A 185 8.33 -15.10 -20.47
N ILE A 186 7.44 -14.63 -19.60
CA ILE A 186 6.27 -15.40 -19.15
C ILE A 186 5.27 -15.63 -20.29
N GLU A 187 5.03 -14.65 -21.16
CA GLU A 187 4.16 -14.78 -22.34
C GLU A 187 4.72 -15.77 -23.37
N LEU A 188 6.04 -15.72 -23.61
CA LEU A 188 6.71 -16.67 -24.53
C LEU A 188 6.61 -18.11 -24.02
N GLN A 189 6.74 -18.34 -22.71
CA GLN A 189 6.57 -19.68 -22.13
C GLN A 189 5.15 -20.21 -22.25
N LYS A 190 4.12 -19.36 -22.11
CA LYS A 190 2.70 -19.74 -22.27
C LYS A 190 2.34 -20.11 -23.70
N ASN A 191 2.97 -19.49 -24.68
CA ASN A 191 2.72 -19.73 -26.10
C ASN A 191 3.52 -20.92 -26.64
N SER A 192 4.41 -21.51 -25.83
CA SER A 192 5.26 -22.66 -26.17
C SER A 192 4.78 -23.97 -25.51
N SER A 193 3.68 -23.91 -24.76
CA SER A 193 3.04 -25.05 -24.06
C SER A 193 1.68 -25.39 -24.70
#